data_bdef2a9d9248509f8dc03f65a763f473
#
_entry.id   bdef2a9d9248509f8dc03f65a763f473
#
_cell.length_a   1.000
_cell.length_b   1.000
_cell.length_c   1.000
_cell.angle_alpha   90.00
_cell.angle_beta   90.00
_cell.angle_gamma   90.00
#
_symmetry.space_group_name_H-M   'P 1'
#
loop_
_entity.id
_entity.type
_entity.pdbx_description
1 polymer ?
#
loop_
_entity_poly.entity_id
_entity_poly.type
_entity_poly.pdbx_seq_one_letter_code
_entity_poly.pdbx_strand_id
1 'polypeptide(L)'
;MATINLGRIKPVFQGAYNAGTAYVVDDIVTFDGQSFICILASTGNATSNATYWTLIAKKGADVTELTTHGDFLFRDGTGVARLAAGTSGQVLVTKGASADPEWASANGIVWDYRNASFTLSLIHI
;
A
#
# COMPACT_ATOMS: atom_id res chain seq x y z
N MET A 1 -40.82 27.72 -26.45
CA MET A 1 -40.56 26.27 -26.20
C MET A 1 -39.80 26.14 -24.88
N ALA A 2 -40.31 25.35 -23.97
CA ALA A 2 -39.64 25.17 -22.71
C ALA A 2 -38.37 24.33 -22.93
N THR A 3 -37.23 24.82 -22.45
CA THR A 3 -35.96 24.08 -22.51
C THR A 3 -35.83 23.27 -21.25
N ILE A 4 -35.71 21.96 -21.38
CA ILE A 4 -35.41 21.09 -20.26
C ILE A 4 -33.89 21.07 -20.08
N ASN A 5 -33.40 21.60 -18.97
CA ASN A 5 -32.02 21.48 -18.61
C ASN A 5 -31.80 20.15 -17.89
N LEU A 6 -31.25 19.19 -18.58
CA LEU A 6 -30.93 17.85 -18.04
C LEU A 6 -29.69 17.86 -17.12
N GLY A 7 -29.08 19.04 -16.92
CA GLY A 7 -27.84 19.13 -16.18
C GLY A 7 -26.67 18.42 -16.86
N ARG A 8 -25.65 18.08 -16.09
CA ARG A 8 -24.52 17.29 -16.59
C ARG A 8 -24.93 15.82 -16.67
N ILE A 9 -24.90 15.27 -17.87
CA ILE A 9 -25.26 13.88 -18.12
C ILE A 9 -24.09 12.93 -17.76
N LYS A 10 -22.88 13.46 -17.58
CA LYS A 10 -21.69 12.71 -17.24
C LYS A 10 -20.71 13.54 -16.41
N PRO A 11 -19.91 12.94 -15.52
CA PRO A 11 -18.85 13.60 -14.82
C PRO A 11 -17.82 14.20 -15.78
N VAL A 12 -17.21 15.31 -15.38
CA VAL A 12 -16.18 16.02 -16.17
C VAL A 12 -14.89 16.05 -15.39
N PHE A 13 -13.83 15.52 -15.99
CA PHE A 13 -12.50 15.57 -15.41
C PHE A 13 -11.89 16.96 -15.59
N GLN A 14 -11.56 17.62 -14.49
CA GLN A 14 -11.03 18.99 -14.44
C GLN A 14 -9.51 19.02 -14.20
N GLY A 15 -8.87 17.87 -14.03
CA GLY A 15 -7.44 17.79 -13.71
C GLY A 15 -7.13 17.92 -12.22
N ALA A 16 -5.97 18.48 -11.89
CA ALA A 16 -5.57 18.69 -10.50
C ALA A 16 -6.45 19.75 -9.82
N TYR A 17 -6.79 19.50 -8.55
CA TYR A 17 -7.53 20.45 -7.74
C TYR A 17 -6.80 21.78 -7.63
N ASN A 18 -7.53 22.87 -7.79
CA ASN A 18 -7.04 24.24 -7.58
C ASN A 18 -8.06 25.03 -6.77
N ALA A 19 -7.64 25.60 -5.64
CA ALA A 19 -8.52 26.34 -4.74
C ALA A 19 -9.14 27.60 -5.38
N GLY A 20 -8.53 28.17 -6.42
CA GLY A 20 -9.04 29.33 -7.16
C GLY A 20 -10.10 29.01 -8.22
N THR A 21 -10.33 27.72 -8.50
CA THR A 21 -11.27 27.28 -9.52
C THR A 21 -12.67 27.05 -8.92
N ALA A 22 -13.69 27.52 -9.61
CA ALA A 22 -15.08 27.21 -9.29
C ALA A 22 -15.45 25.84 -9.87
N TYR A 23 -15.79 24.92 -9.00
CA TYR A 23 -16.23 23.56 -9.37
C TYR A 23 -17.75 23.45 -9.23
N VAL A 24 -18.35 22.64 -10.06
CA VAL A 24 -19.77 22.29 -9.98
C VAL A 24 -19.96 20.80 -9.76
N VAL A 25 -21.16 20.40 -9.41
CA VAL A 25 -21.51 18.99 -9.20
C VAL A 25 -21.11 18.16 -10.41
N ASP A 26 -20.55 16.99 -10.16
CA ASP A 26 -20.00 16.02 -11.14
C ASP A 26 -18.64 16.43 -11.75
N ASP A 27 -18.00 17.49 -11.29
CA ASP A 27 -16.59 17.71 -11.59
C ASP A 27 -15.72 16.73 -10.84
N ILE A 28 -14.77 16.11 -11.54
CA ILE A 28 -13.77 15.21 -10.95
C ILE A 28 -12.42 15.92 -10.96
N VAL A 29 -11.75 15.90 -9.82
CA VAL A 29 -10.40 16.42 -9.66
C VAL A 29 -9.46 15.37 -9.06
N THR A 30 -8.18 15.57 -9.25
CA THR A 30 -7.15 14.79 -8.55
C THR A 30 -6.45 15.66 -7.50
N PHE A 31 -6.12 15.07 -6.37
CA PHE A 31 -5.34 15.70 -5.32
C PHE A 31 -4.59 14.61 -4.51
N ASP A 32 -3.31 14.80 -4.31
CA ASP A 32 -2.44 13.85 -3.58
C ASP A 32 -2.58 12.40 -4.05
N GLY A 33 -2.63 12.18 -5.37
CA GLY A 33 -2.76 10.85 -5.96
C GLY A 33 -4.13 10.19 -5.78
N GLN A 34 -5.11 10.91 -5.25
CA GLN A 34 -6.49 10.48 -5.08
C GLN A 34 -7.40 11.20 -6.06
N SER A 35 -8.58 10.67 -6.32
CA SER A 35 -9.58 11.32 -7.15
C SER A 35 -10.85 11.60 -6.35
N PHE A 36 -11.40 12.78 -6.54
CA PHE A 36 -12.57 13.28 -5.84
C PHE A 36 -13.61 13.77 -6.84
N ILE A 37 -14.89 13.60 -6.50
CA ILE A 37 -15.99 14.19 -7.26
C ILE A 37 -16.67 15.29 -6.45
N CYS A 38 -16.96 16.40 -7.11
CA CYS A 38 -17.69 17.52 -6.52
C CYS A 38 -19.17 17.13 -6.36
N ILE A 39 -19.69 17.19 -5.13
CA ILE A 39 -21.08 16.89 -4.81
C ILE A 39 -21.90 18.11 -4.46
N LEU A 40 -21.26 19.24 -4.23
CA LEU A 40 -21.87 20.56 -4.03
C LEU A 40 -20.97 21.61 -4.66
N ALA A 41 -21.53 22.52 -5.44
CA ALA A 41 -20.77 23.58 -6.10
C ALA A 41 -19.84 24.33 -5.10
N SER A 42 -18.60 24.47 -5.46
CA SER A 42 -17.55 24.86 -4.53
C SER A 42 -16.46 25.73 -5.19
N THR A 43 -15.98 26.70 -4.44
CA THR A 43 -14.76 27.45 -4.75
C THR A 43 -13.98 27.60 -3.45
N GLY A 44 -12.69 27.27 -3.46
CA GLY A 44 -11.83 27.42 -2.29
C GLY A 44 -11.98 26.35 -1.20
N ASN A 45 -12.89 25.39 -1.35
CA ASN A 45 -13.07 24.32 -0.38
C ASN A 45 -12.18 23.11 -0.73
N ALA A 46 -11.29 22.75 0.20
CA ALA A 46 -10.36 21.64 0.02
C ALA A 46 -11.07 20.30 -0.22
N THR A 47 -10.43 19.39 -0.93
CA THR A 47 -10.96 18.04 -1.24
C THR A 47 -11.20 17.18 0.01
N SER A 48 -10.63 17.54 1.16
CA SER A 48 -10.89 16.93 2.45
C SER A 48 -12.24 17.31 3.07
N ASN A 49 -12.92 18.33 2.52
CA ASN A 49 -14.23 18.76 3.01
C ASN A 49 -15.34 17.91 2.41
N ALA A 50 -15.83 16.95 3.20
CA ALA A 50 -16.86 15.98 2.79
C ALA A 50 -18.24 16.61 2.45
N THR A 51 -18.46 17.90 2.76
CA THR A 51 -19.66 18.63 2.32
C THR A 51 -19.67 18.90 0.83
N TYR A 52 -18.48 19.10 0.26
CA TYR A 52 -18.32 19.50 -1.16
C TYR A 52 -17.73 18.38 -2.02
N TRP A 53 -17.02 17.46 -1.44
CA TRP A 53 -16.25 16.45 -2.16
C TRP A 53 -16.50 15.05 -1.65
N THR A 54 -16.57 14.10 -2.55
CA THR A 54 -16.55 12.67 -2.22
C THR A 54 -15.35 12.00 -2.88
N LEU A 55 -14.62 11.21 -2.10
CA LEU A 55 -13.53 10.39 -2.61
C LEU A 55 -14.09 9.28 -3.50
N ILE A 56 -13.63 9.19 -4.75
CA ILE A 56 -14.03 8.15 -5.70
C ILE A 56 -12.92 7.15 -6.01
N ALA A 57 -11.67 7.57 -5.90
CA ALA A 57 -10.53 6.67 -6.04
C ALA A 57 -9.44 7.05 -5.03
N LYS A 58 -9.12 6.11 -4.15
CA LYS A 58 -8.06 6.26 -3.16
C LYS A 58 -6.71 6.01 -3.82
N LYS A 59 -5.69 6.79 -3.44
CA LYS A 59 -4.30 6.46 -3.77
C LYS A 59 -4.01 5.02 -3.34
N GLY A 60 -3.41 4.23 -4.21
CA GLY A 60 -2.92 2.90 -3.87
C GLY A 60 -1.88 2.97 -2.74
N ALA A 61 -1.64 1.83 -2.09
CA ALA A 61 -0.55 1.75 -1.14
C ALA A 61 0.75 2.17 -1.83
N ASP A 62 1.45 3.13 -1.26
CA ASP A 62 2.73 3.57 -1.77
C ASP A 62 3.78 2.52 -1.36
N VAL A 63 4.38 1.87 -2.33
CA VAL A 63 5.47 0.91 -2.11
C VAL A 63 6.85 1.61 -2.07
N THR A 64 6.87 2.92 -1.86
CA THR A 64 8.10 3.71 -1.71
C THR A 64 8.95 3.30 -0.50
N GLU A 65 8.36 2.46 0.39
CA GLU A 65 9.09 1.84 1.50
C GLU A 65 10.22 0.90 1.03
N LEU A 66 10.08 0.30 -0.16
CA LEU A 66 11.12 -0.52 -0.75
C LEU A 66 12.18 0.37 -1.41
N THR A 67 13.29 0.60 -0.74
CA THR A 67 14.34 1.52 -1.19
C THR A 67 15.60 0.82 -1.68
N THR A 68 15.74 -0.47 -1.39
CA THR A 68 16.93 -1.24 -1.69
C THR A 68 16.59 -2.57 -2.34
N HIS A 69 17.39 -3.00 -3.29
CA HIS A 69 17.22 -4.31 -3.92
C HIS A 69 17.33 -5.42 -2.86
N GLY A 70 16.30 -6.30 -2.83
CA GLY A 70 16.20 -7.37 -1.82
C GLY A 70 15.38 -7.03 -0.58
N ASP A 71 14.80 -5.84 -0.51
CA ASP A 71 13.83 -5.50 0.55
C ASP A 71 12.55 -6.31 0.43
N PHE A 72 11.92 -6.55 1.57
CA PHE A 72 10.60 -7.17 1.67
C PHE A 72 9.59 -6.25 2.33
N LEU A 73 8.35 -6.30 1.85
CA LEU A 73 7.22 -5.73 2.58
C LEU A 73 6.55 -6.82 3.43
N PHE A 74 6.26 -6.47 4.65
CA PHE A 74 5.46 -7.30 5.55
C PHE A 74 4.44 -6.44 6.30
N ARG A 75 3.55 -7.07 7.03
CA ARG A 75 2.60 -6.38 7.90
C ARG A 75 3.06 -6.51 9.34
N ASP A 76 3.36 -5.38 9.97
CA ASP A 76 3.59 -5.29 11.41
C ASP A 76 2.27 -5.07 12.20
N GLY A 77 2.36 -4.75 13.46
CA GLY A 77 1.20 -4.47 14.31
C GLY A 77 0.41 -3.22 13.92
N THR A 78 0.97 -2.33 13.12
CA THR A 78 0.38 -1.02 12.75
C THR A 78 0.00 -0.93 11.28
N GLY A 79 0.70 -1.61 10.38
CA GLY A 79 0.44 -1.50 8.94
C GLY A 79 1.45 -2.24 8.09
N VAL A 80 1.73 -1.68 6.92
CA VAL A 80 2.78 -2.17 6.02
C VAL A 80 4.12 -1.63 6.49
N ALA A 81 5.09 -2.50 6.65
CA ALA A 81 6.45 -2.18 7.08
C ALA A 81 7.47 -2.81 6.12
N ARG A 82 8.67 -2.23 6.10
CA ARG A 82 9.80 -2.71 5.30
C ARG A 82 10.72 -3.56 6.16
N LEU A 83 11.06 -4.73 5.69
CA LEU A 83 12.22 -5.47 6.15
C LEU A 83 13.37 -5.20 5.16
N ALA A 84 14.40 -4.51 5.62
CA ALA A 84 15.57 -4.23 4.80
C ALA A 84 16.23 -5.52 4.31
N ALA A 85 16.91 -5.47 3.17
CA ALA A 85 17.65 -6.60 2.64
C ALA A 85 18.60 -7.20 3.67
N GLY A 86 18.59 -8.52 3.78
CA GLY A 86 19.54 -9.26 4.60
C GLY A 86 20.93 -9.29 3.98
N THR A 87 21.88 -9.85 4.71
CA THR A 87 23.22 -10.12 4.20
C THR A 87 23.34 -11.54 3.68
N SER A 88 24.38 -11.79 2.87
CA SER A 88 24.62 -13.12 2.29
C SER A 88 24.68 -14.21 3.37
N GLY A 89 23.98 -15.31 3.14
CA GLY A 89 23.91 -16.44 4.07
C GLY A 89 22.86 -16.32 5.18
N GLN A 90 22.11 -15.23 5.22
CA GLN A 90 20.97 -15.11 6.11
C GLN A 90 19.70 -15.74 5.52
N VAL A 91 18.83 -16.20 6.37
CA VAL A 91 17.51 -16.74 6.05
C VAL A 91 16.43 -15.90 6.72
N LEU A 92 15.27 -15.79 6.07
CA LEU A 92 14.11 -15.13 6.65
C LEU A 92 13.46 -16.06 7.67
N VAL A 93 13.32 -15.58 8.90
CA VAL A 93 12.77 -16.36 10.01
C VAL A 93 11.50 -15.70 10.52
N THR A 94 10.45 -16.51 10.70
CA THR A 94 9.25 -16.09 11.41
C THR A 94 9.45 -16.24 12.92
N LYS A 95 8.98 -15.24 13.66
CA LYS A 95 8.97 -15.24 15.13
C LYS A 95 7.61 -15.66 15.69
N GLY A 96 6.70 -16.11 14.83
CA GLY A 96 5.34 -16.49 15.20
C GLY A 96 4.32 -15.38 15.04
N ALA A 97 3.08 -15.65 15.43
CA ALA A 97 2.01 -14.68 15.37
C ALA A 97 2.30 -13.47 16.27
N SER A 98 1.99 -12.28 15.80
CA SER A 98 2.19 -11.00 16.50
C SER A 98 3.66 -10.60 16.71
N ALA A 99 4.58 -11.19 15.97
CA ALA A 99 5.99 -10.80 15.96
C ALA A 99 6.48 -10.59 14.52
N ASP A 100 7.37 -9.62 14.34
CA ASP A 100 7.91 -9.28 13.03
C ASP A 100 8.90 -10.35 12.54
N PRO A 101 8.92 -10.65 11.24
CA PRO A 101 9.96 -11.51 10.66
C PRO A 101 11.31 -10.82 10.73
N GLU A 102 12.37 -11.59 10.79
CA GLU A 102 13.74 -11.08 10.82
C GLU A 102 14.69 -11.95 9.98
N TRP A 103 15.84 -11.38 9.65
CA TRP A 103 16.94 -12.14 9.06
C TRP A 103 17.77 -12.78 10.16
N ALA A 104 18.02 -14.07 10.04
CA ALA A 104 18.86 -14.81 10.96
C ALA A 104 19.98 -15.55 10.20
N SER A 105 21.09 -15.80 10.90
CA SER A 105 22.16 -16.62 10.33
C SER A 105 21.67 -18.06 10.09
N ALA A 106 21.96 -18.60 8.91
CA ALA A 106 21.65 -19.98 8.57
C ALA A 106 22.40 -21.00 9.45
N ASN A 107 23.42 -20.57 10.20
CA ASN A 107 24.21 -21.44 11.07
C ASN A 107 23.40 -22.09 12.21
N GLY A 108 22.20 -21.61 12.50
CA GLY A 108 21.28 -22.20 13.48
C GLY A 108 20.25 -23.16 12.87
N ILE A 109 20.16 -23.22 11.55
CA ILE A 109 19.28 -24.15 10.81
C ILE A 109 20.19 -25.23 10.23
N VAL A 110 20.60 -26.13 11.07
CA VAL A 110 21.25 -27.36 10.61
C VAL A 110 20.15 -28.29 10.10
N TRP A 111 19.90 -28.28 8.78
CA TRP A 111 19.29 -29.43 8.14
C TRP A 111 20.30 -30.57 8.25
N ASP A 112 20.30 -31.23 9.38
CA ASP A 112 21.21 -32.32 9.61
C ASP A 112 20.72 -33.58 8.90
N TYR A 113 20.69 -33.49 7.59
CA TYR A 113 20.52 -34.67 6.73
C TYR A 113 21.67 -35.65 6.93
N ARG A 114 22.81 -35.15 7.42
CA ARG A 114 23.97 -35.99 7.72
C ARG A 114 23.87 -36.65 9.08
N ASN A 115 23.23 -36.00 10.05
CA ASN A 115 23.09 -36.57 11.38
C ASN A 115 22.14 -37.78 11.41
N ALA A 116 21.06 -37.75 10.66
CA ALA A 116 20.21 -38.94 10.53
C ALA A 116 20.96 -40.10 9.89
N SER A 117 21.76 -39.83 8.87
CA SER A 117 22.60 -40.84 8.21
C SER A 117 23.78 -41.25 9.08
N PHE A 118 24.37 -40.35 9.84
CA PHE A 118 25.48 -40.61 10.73
C PHE A 118 25.06 -41.36 11.99
N THR A 119 23.89 -41.06 12.53
CA THR A 119 23.32 -41.73 13.69
C THR A 119 22.97 -43.18 13.35
N LEU A 120 22.46 -43.43 12.18
CA LEU A 120 22.20 -44.79 11.67
C LEU A 120 23.49 -45.57 11.46
N SER A 121 24.55 -44.92 11.03
CA SER A 121 25.86 -45.57 10.87
C SER A 121 26.47 -45.98 12.21
N LEU A 122 26.30 -45.21 13.26
CA LEU A 122 26.75 -45.53 14.62
C LEU A 122 25.96 -46.67 15.26
N ILE A 123 24.71 -46.87 14.89
CA ILE A 123 23.88 -47.95 15.38
C ILE A 123 24.27 -49.30 14.77
N HIS A 124 24.92 -49.29 13.63
CA HIS A 124 25.35 -50.50 12.93
C HIS A 124 26.77 -50.99 13.30
N ILE A 125 27.43 -50.32 14.17
CA ILE A 125 28.70 -50.74 14.74
C ILE A 125 28.43 -51.48 16.06
#